data_46b8d29d9dc823f80ca131cba56adc7d
#
_entry.id   46b8d29d9dc823f80ca131cba56adc7d
#
_cell.length_a   1.000
_cell.length_b   1.000
_cell.length_c   1.000
_cell.angle_alpha   90.00
_cell.angle_beta   90.00
_cell.angle_gamma   90.00
#
_symmetry.space_group_name_H-M   'P 1'
#
loop_
_entity.id
_entity.type
_entity.pdbx_description
1 polymer ?
#
loop_
_entity_poly.entity_id
_entity_poly.type
_entity_poly.pdbx_seq_one_letter_code
_entity_poly.pdbx_strand_id
1 'polypeptide(L)'
;MVTLLTLIAGAELVSSVVNAQTLDTLVNMDIHNFFYKAICLVVIFAFYLLFTYMLIRYQAYFNQKVATWLRDRISHSIEETSYGRFYEKNSQTYISWFTSDLEQIKGNAINPTFEVIGGIISAVISAVALFMYHWSIVLLAAICIVIMAVLPALFSAELTDKTIKVSEANEKFAKSISDLLSGYDTLFVFRKLAYLRDKIHEKSVEVGDTHRDYSKTMAKVAVSGGIGNVFSQISVFILTGYLAYIGEVSIGSILASMALSSTIFNVLGNISQKIGSIKSTNSLFKKYEQLEPASLVEEAPEVEPRTLIEVKDVSFNYGEKVILNHVSLGFNEGQKYAITGESGTGKSTLLNIIAAKLTEYLGEVKLAGVDVKKQSYNELYRQMVYIAQKPHVFATTIRENVTLNEAYTDEEVWESLEKVGLASIVRNLPQGLDTVLGDGDSNLSGGQLQRIAFARGLMKQPKVFLLDEVSSNLDEKTTIEVLKPILEDKSVTVLWVTHHLPEALKENIDQTIQMSELNQTA
;
A
#
# COMPACT_ATOMS: atom_id res chain seq x y z
N MET A 1 3.82 -24.44 13.11
CA MET A 1 3.47 -24.67 11.68
C MET A 1 3.94 -26.04 11.20
N VAL A 2 5.23 -26.29 11.07
CA VAL A 2 5.78 -27.56 10.54
C VAL A 2 5.23 -28.77 11.28
N THR A 3 5.16 -28.75 12.61
CA THR A 3 4.57 -29.82 13.43
C THR A 3 3.12 -30.15 13.06
N LEU A 4 2.27 -29.14 12.85
CA LEU A 4 0.89 -29.36 12.42
C LEU A 4 0.82 -29.96 11.03
N LEU A 5 1.63 -29.46 10.09
CA LEU A 5 1.72 -29.99 8.73
C LEU A 5 2.18 -31.46 8.73
N THR A 6 3.17 -31.79 9.57
CA THR A 6 3.65 -33.17 9.72
C THR A 6 2.57 -34.08 10.34
N LEU A 7 1.81 -33.60 11.33
CA LEU A 7 0.69 -34.36 11.93
C LEU A 7 -0.44 -34.61 10.91
N ILE A 8 -0.77 -33.62 10.08
CA ILE A 8 -1.75 -33.76 9.00
C ILE A 8 -1.28 -34.82 7.99
N ALA A 9 -0.04 -34.68 7.48
CA ALA A 9 0.55 -35.63 6.54
C ALA A 9 0.67 -37.05 7.13
N GLY A 10 1.00 -37.14 8.43
CA GLY A 10 0.99 -38.41 9.16
C GLY A 10 -0.41 -39.03 9.26
N ALA A 11 -1.44 -38.24 9.53
CA ALA A 11 -2.83 -38.73 9.56
C ALA A 11 -3.29 -39.19 8.17
N GLU A 12 -2.92 -38.49 7.10
CA GLU A 12 -3.17 -38.91 5.70
C GLU A 12 -2.50 -40.25 5.39
N LEU A 13 -1.23 -40.41 5.77
CA LEU A 13 -0.50 -41.67 5.60
C LEU A 13 -1.21 -42.81 6.35
N VAL A 14 -1.47 -42.62 7.65
CA VAL A 14 -2.10 -43.66 8.46
C VAL A 14 -3.49 -44.01 7.94
N SER A 15 -4.27 -43.03 7.49
CA SER A 15 -5.58 -43.29 6.87
C SER A 15 -5.45 -44.14 5.59
N SER A 16 -4.45 -43.87 4.74
CA SER A 16 -4.21 -44.62 3.52
C SER A 16 -3.80 -46.08 3.81
N VAL A 17 -2.95 -46.30 4.82
CA VAL A 17 -2.52 -47.65 5.25
C VAL A 17 -3.68 -48.42 5.86
N VAL A 18 -4.43 -47.80 6.79
CA VAL A 18 -5.58 -48.46 7.41
C VAL A 18 -6.69 -48.76 6.40
N ASN A 19 -6.89 -47.88 5.43
CA ASN A 19 -7.86 -48.11 4.33
C ASN A 19 -7.47 -49.32 3.49
N ALA A 20 -6.19 -49.48 3.13
CA ALA A 20 -5.67 -50.67 2.47
C ALA A 20 -5.93 -51.94 3.29
N GLN A 21 -5.56 -51.91 4.56
CA GLN A 21 -5.78 -53.03 5.46
C GLN A 21 -7.28 -53.36 5.69
N THR A 22 -8.16 -52.34 5.63
CA THR A 22 -9.60 -52.53 5.72
C THR A 22 -10.11 -53.34 4.51
N LEU A 23 -9.61 -53.04 3.31
CA LEU A 23 -9.94 -53.81 2.11
C LEU A 23 -9.39 -55.23 2.20
N ASP A 24 -8.18 -55.48 2.70
CA ASP A 24 -7.60 -56.79 2.87
C ASP A 24 -8.44 -57.65 3.85
N THR A 25 -8.99 -57.09 4.94
CA THR A 25 -9.89 -57.83 5.84
C THR A 25 -11.20 -58.22 5.17
N LEU A 26 -11.72 -57.38 4.26
CA LEU A 26 -12.92 -57.70 3.47
C LEU A 26 -12.65 -58.83 2.48
N VAL A 27 -11.51 -58.81 1.78
CA VAL A 27 -11.09 -59.85 0.84
C VAL A 27 -10.92 -61.20 1.56
N ASN A 28 -10.39 -61.18 2.82
CA ASN A 28 -10.22 -62.36 3.66
C ASN A 28 -11.52 -62.79 4.39
N MET A 29 -12.68 -62.18 4.11
CA MET A 29 -13.97 -62.43 4.74
C MET A 29 -13.99 -62.22 6.28
N ASP A 30 -13.06 -61.41 6.82
CA ASP A 30 -12.97 -61.12 8.26
C ASP A 30 -13.79 -59.84 8.58
N ILE A 31 -15.08 -60.06 8.76
CA ILE A 31 -16.07 -58.98 8.98
C ILE A 31 -15.84 -58.27 10.33
N HIS A 32 -15.35 -58.94 11.36
CA HIS A 32 -15.12 -58.34 12.67
C HIS A 32 -13.99 -57.33 12.61
N ASN A 33 -12.86 -57.71 12.03
CA ASN A 33 -11.73 -56.81 11.86
C ASN A 33 -12.01 -55.70 10.83
N PHE A 34 -12.89 -55.92 9.86
CA PHE A 34 -13.35 -54.88 8.95
C PHE A 34 -14.04 -53.73 9.70
N PHE A 35 -15.04 -54.04 10.54
CA PHE A 35 -15.70 -53.00 11.33
C PHE A 35 -14.79 -52.32 12.30
N TYR A 36 -13.87 -53.04 12.97
CA TYR A 36 -12.89 -52.46 13.84
C TYR A 36 -11.99 -51.41 13.12
N LYS A 37 -11.45 -51.75 11.95
CA LYS A 37 -10.64 -50.85 11.14
C LYS A 37 -11.45 -49.68 10.55
N ALA A 38 -12.68 -49.88 10.21
CA ALA A 38 -13.58 -48.82 9.79
C ALA A 38 -13.79 -47.78 10.90
N ILE A 39 -13.95 -48.23 12.17
CA ILE A 39 -14.02 -47.31 13.31
C ILE A 39 -12.67 -46.56 13.50
N CYS A 40 -11.55 -47.26 13.36
CA CYS A 40 -10.23 -46.61 13.41
C CYS A 40 -10.10 -45.50 12.35
N LEU A 41 -10.60 -45.72 11.15
CA LEU A 41 -10.61 -44.67 10.09
C LEU A 41 -11.40 -43.43 10.53
N VAL A 42 -12.57 -43.59 11.13
CA VAL A 42 -13.37 -42.46 11.64
C VAL A 42 -12.56 -41.67 12.68
N VAL A 43 -11.86 -42.33 13.58
CA VAL A 43 -11.03 -41.65 14.58
C VAL A 43 -9.85 -40.91 13.93
N ILE A 44 -9.17 -41.55 12.97
CA ILE A 44 -8.07 -40.90 12.21
C ILE A 44 -8.55 -39.67 11.48
N PHE A 45 -9.69 -39.73 10.80
CA PHE A 45 -10.27 -38.57 10.13
C PHE A 45 -10.71 -37.47 11.08
N ALA A 46 -11.17 -37.81 12.28
CA ALA A 46 -11.49 -36.82 13.32
C ALA A 46 -10.21 -36.06 13.76
N PHE A 47 -9.08 -36.76 13.96
CA PHE A 47 -7.79 -36.09 14.22
C PHE A 47 -7.30 -35.26 13.03
N TYR A 48 -7.41 -35.77 11.80
CA TYR A 48 -7.08 -35.01 10.59
C TYR A 48 -7.83 -33.69 10.54
N LEU A 49 -9.15 -33.73 10.76
CA LEU A 49 -10.00 -32.52 10.75
C LEU A 49 -9.62 -31.57 11.91
N LEU A 50 -9.31 -32.09 13.07
CA LEU A 50 -8.86 -31.28 14.21
C LEU A 50 -7.55 -30.55 13.90
N PHE A 51 -6.56 -31.26 13.37
CA PHE A 51 -5.27 -30.64 13.01
C PHE A 51 -5.42 -29.64 11.85
N THR A 52 -6.26 -29.94 10.88
CA THR A 52 -6.59 -29.01 9.79
C THR A 52 -7.26 -27.74 10.31
N TYR A 53 -8.21 -27.87 11.25
CA TYR A 53 -8.82 -26.71 11.90
C TYR A 53 -7.78 -25.87 12.67
N MET A 54 -6.89 -26.52 13.40
CA MET A 54 -5.80 -25.82 14.12
C MET A 54 -4.85 -25.12 13.14
N LEU A 55 -4.52 -25.74 12.00
CA LEU A 55 -3.68 -25.15 10.98
C LEU A 55 -4.32 -23.90 10.37
N ILE A 56 -5.61 -23.96 10.00
CA ILE A 56 -6.36 -22.82 9.45
C ILE A 56 -6.36 -21.65 10.43
N ARG A 57 -6.63 -21.91 11.71
CA ARG A 57 -6.57 -20.86 12.75
C ARG A 57 -5.18 -20.26 12.88
N TYR A 58 -4.14 -21.09 12.85
CA TYR A 58 -2.76 -20.63 12.90
C TYR A 58 -2.40 -19.78 11.68
N GLN A 59 -2.81 -20.20 10.47
CA GLN A 59 -2.60 -19.43 9.24
C GLN A 59 -3.29 -18.07 9.30
N ALA A 60 -4.54 -18.01 9.78
CA ALA A 60 -5.27 -16.77 9.93
C ALA A 60 -4.55 -15.80 10.88
N TYR A 61 -4.12 -16.29 12.05
CA TYR A 61 -3.34 -15.50 13.02
C TYR A 61 -2.01 -15.00 12.42
N PHE A 62 -1.27 -15.89 11.76
CA PHE A 62 0.01 -15.55 11.12
C PHE A 62 -0.16 -14.50 10.02
N ASN A 63 -1.15 -14.69 9.15
CA ASN A 63 -1.47 -13.75 8.08
C ASN A 63 -1.78 -12.36 8.61
N GLN A 64 -2.57 -12.26 9.69
CA GLN A 64 -2.86 -10.96 10.31
C GLN A 64 -1.61 -10.32 10.91
N LYS A 65 -0.78 -11.10 11.61
CA LYS A 65 0.46 -10.58 12.21
C LYS A 65 1.44 -10.05 11.16
N VAL A 66 1.59 -10.77 10.05
CA VAL A 66 2.43 -10.32 8.93
C VAL A 66 1.84 -9.07 8.26
N ALA A 67 0.51 -9.03 8.06
CA ALA A 67 -0.14 -7.86 7.48
C ALA A 67 0.04 -6.60 8.36
N THR A 68 -0.09 -6.73 9.69
CA THR A 68 0.16 -5.62 10.62
C THR A 68 1.63 -5.17 10.54
N TRP A 69 2.56 -6.11 10.60
CA TRP A 69 4.00 -5.81 10.50
C TRP A 69 4.36 -5.11 9.18
N LEU A 70 3.76 -5.54 8.05
CA LEU A 70 3.98 -4.87 6.75
C LEU A 70 3.40 -3.45 6.75
N ARG A 71 2.22 -3.23 7.33
CA ARG A 71 1.63 -1.88 7.45
C ARG A 71 2.51 -0.96 8.27
N ASP A 72 3.01 -1.44 9.41
CA ASP A 72 3.92 -0.68 10.26
C ASP A 72 5.20 -0.31 9.50
N ARG A 73 5.77 -1.26 8.75
CA ARG A 73 6.96 -1.02 7.94
C ARG A 73 6.73 -0.01 6.81
N ILE A 74 5.59 -0.11 6.11
CA ILE A 74 5.20 0.86 5.06
C ILE A 74 5.00 2.24 5.69
N SER A 75 4.31 2.33 6.83
CA SER A 75 4.09 3.59 7.55
C SER A 75 5.40 4.25 7.94
N HIS A 76 6.34 3.47 8.49
CA HIS A 76 7.68 3.96 8.83
C HIS A 76 8.47 4.44 7.60
N SER A 77 8.40 3.71 6.48
CA SER A 77 9.03 4.14 5.24
C SER A 77 8.42 5.43 4.68
N ILE A 78 7.12 5.65 4.86
CA ILE A 78 6.45 6.91 4.48
C ILE A 78 6.90 8.05 5.40
N GLU A 79 7.03 7.81 6.70
CA GLU A 79 7.50 8.78 7.69
C GLU A 79 8.91 9.32 7.36
N GLU A 80 9.79 8.45 6.87
CA GLU A 80 11.16 8.80 6.50
C GLU A 80 11.30 9.39 5.07
N THR A 81 10.25 9.32 4.26
CA THR A 81 10.29 9.76 2.86
C THR A 81 10.28 11.28 2.76
N SER A 82 11.06 11.85 1.84
CA SER A 82 11.05 13.28 1.56
C SER A 82 9.72 13.73 0.94
N TYR A 83 9.35 15.00 1.17
CA TYR A 83 8.10 15.58 0.65
C TYR A 83 7.97 15.43 -0.87
N GLY A 84 9.02 15.72 -1.63
CA GLY A 84 9.02 15.59 -3.10
C GLY A 84 8.73 14.17 -3.56
N ARG A 85 9.42 13.17 -2.98
CA ARG A 85 9.20 11.76 -3.32
C ARG A 85 7.82 11.24 -2.93
N PHE A 86 7.25 11.73 -1.82
CA PHE A 86 5.88 11.38 -1.46
C PHE A 86 4.89 11.81 -2.55
N TYR A 87 5.05 13.00 -3.11
CA TYR A 87 4.16 13.54 -4.14
C TYR A 87 4.47 13.10 -5.58
N GLU A 88 5.55 12.33 -5.82
CA GLU A 88 5.76 11.62 -7.10
C GLU A 88 4.67 10.57 -7.36
N LYS A 89 4.06 10.05 -6.31
CA LYS A 89 2.96 9.09 -6.37
C LYS A 89 1.66 9.73 -5.88
N ASN A 90 0.54 9.29 -6.44
CA ASN A 90 -0.76 9.75 -5.97
C ASN A 90 -1.18 9.00 -4.70
N SER A 91 -2.11 9.55 -3.94
CA SER A 91 -2.64 8.94 -2.71
C SER A 91 -3.26 7.56 -2.93
N GLN A 92 -3.85 7.30 -4.10
CA GLN A 92 -4.43 5.99 -4.46
C GLN A 92 -3.37 4.89 -4.50
N THR A 93 -2.15 5.22 -4.94
CA THR A 93 -1.01 4.28 -4.93
C THR A 93 -0.69 3.86 -3.49
N TYR A 94 -0.60 4.80 -2.56
CA TYR A 94 -0.35 4.50 -1.15
C TYR A 94 -1.49 3.68 -0.52
N ILE A 95 -2.75 4.04 -0.80
CA ILE A 95 -3.92 3.26 -0.35
C ILE A 95 -3.83 1.81 -0.83
N SER A 96 -3.41 1.58 -2.10
CA SER A 96 -3.24 0.23 -2.62
C SER A 96 -2.21 -0.59 -1.85
N TRP A 97 -1.13 0.05 -1.36
CA TRP A 97 -0.11 -0.62 -0.55
C TRP A 97 -0.65 -1.14 0.78
N PHE A 98 -1.53 -0.37 1.43
CA PHE A 98 -2.16 -0.76 2.70
C PHE A 98 -3.33 -1.75 2.55
N THR A 99 -3.83 -1.96 1.34
CA THR A 99 -5.03 -2.75 1.05
C THR A 99 -4.76 -3.89 0.05
N SER A 100 -4.91 -3.62 -1.24
CA SER A 100 -4.87 -4.64 -2.29
C SER A 100 -3.52 -5.35 -2.42
N ASP A 101 -2.41 -4.64 -2.26
CA ASP A 101 -1.07 -5.24 -2.38
C ASP A 101 -0.80 -6.21 -1.22
N LEU A 102 -1.27 -5.89 -0.01
CA LEU A 102 -1.18 -6.80 1.15
C LEU A 102 -2.03 -8.07 0.94
N GLU A 103 -3.24 -7.94 0.41
CA GLU A 103 -4.07 -9.11 0.10
C GLU A 103 -3.43 -9.98 -1.00
N GLN A 104 -2.77 -9.37 -1.99
CA GLN A 104 -1.99 -10.09 -2.99
C GLN A 104 -0.78 -10.82 -2.38
N ILE A 105 -0.03 -10.17 -1.47
CA ILE A 105 1.09 -10.82 -0.77
C ILE A 105 0.60 -12.01 0.04
N LYS A 106 -0.51 -11.85 0.76
CA LYS A 106 -1.14 -12.93 1.55
C LYS A 106 -1.59 -14.09 0.67
N GLY A 107 -2.31 -13.78 -0.44
CA GLY A 107 -2.84 -14.80 -1.36
C GLY A 107 -1.77 -15.48 -2.21
N ASN A 108 -0.78 -14.74 -2.69
CA ASN A 108 0.20 -15.23 -3.67
C ASN A 108 1.56 -15.63 -3.07
N ALA A 109 1.91 -15.14 -1.85
CA ALA A 109 3.16 -15.52 -1.21
C ALA A 109 2.93 -16.34 0.05
N ILE A 110 2.21 -15.82 1.05
CA ILE A 110 2.13 -16.45 2.36
C ILE A 110 1.39 -17.79 2.30
N ASN A 111 0.16 -17.80 1.78
CA ASN A 111 -0.65 -19.02 1.69
C ASN A 111 0.01 -20.09 0.82
N PRO A 112 0.52 -19.79 -0.40
CA PRO A 112 1.25 -20.78 -1.20
C PRO A 112 2.51 -21.30 -0.52
N THR A 113 3.19 -20.50 0.31
CA THR A 113 4.35 -20.97 1.08
C THR A 113 3.96 -22.06 2.06
N PHE A 114 2.84 -21.91 2.79
CA PHE A 114 2.31 -22.98 3.66
C PHE A 114 1.98 -24.24 2.86
N GLU A 115 1.36 -24.08 1.69
CA GLU A 115 0.97 -25.20 0.83
C GLU A 115 2.18 -25.92 0.24
N VAL A 116 3.23 -25.20 -0.17
CA VAL A 116 4.48 -25.78 -0.67
C VAL A 116 5.18 -26.57 0.43
N ILE A 117 5.33 -25.99 1.64
CA ILE A 117 5.99 -26.69 2.76
C ILE A 117 5.18 -27.94 3.15
N GLY A 118 3.87 -27.81 3.32
CA GLY A 118 3.00 -28.93 3.65
C GLY A 118 3.02 -30.02 2.58
N GLY A 119 2.92 -29.60 1.31
CA GLY A 119 2.99 -30.49 0.18
C GLY A 119 4.31 -31.28 0.10
N ILE A 120 5.46 -30.62 0.30
CA ILE A 120 6.76 -31.32 0.33
C ILE A 120 6.80 -32.35 1.47
N ILE A 121 6.31 -32.00 2.66
CA ILE A 121 6.25 -32.94 3.80
C ILE A 121 5.38 -34.14 3.44
N SER A 122 4.16 -33.92 2.91
CA SER A 122 3.25 -34.99 2.51
C SER A 122 3.84 -35.87 1.39
N ALA A 123 4.50 -35.25 0.40
CA ALA A 123 5.15 -35.99 -0.69
C ALA A 123 6.30 -36.90 -0.21
N VAL A 124 7.15 -36.37 0.68
CA VAL A 124 8.26 -37.16 1.27
C VAL A 124 7.73 -38.31 2.10
N ILE A 125 6.75 -38.08 2.96
CA ILE A 125 6.11 -39.13 3.78
C ILE A 125 5.46 -40.18 2.90
N SER A 126 4.73 -39.77 1.84
CA SER A 126 4.11 -40.67 0.89
C SER A 126 5.14 -41.49 0.09
N ALA A 127 6.25 -40.89 -0.31
CA ALA A 127 7.33 -41.60 -1.02
C ALA A 127 7.99 -42.68 -0.13
N VAL A 128 8.27 -42.35 1.13
CA VAL A 128 8.79 -43.34 2.10
C VAL A 128 7.81 -44.49 2.31
N ALA A 129 6.52 -44.20 2.44
CA ALA A 129 5.49 -45.23 2.58
C ALA A 129 5.35 -46.11 1.34
N LEU A 130 5.39 -45.54 0.14
CA LEU A 130 5.40 -46.32 -1.11
C LEU A 130 6.63 -47.22 -1.23
N PHE A 131 7.80 -46.74 -0.79
CA PHE A 131 9.01 -47.54 -0.76
C PHE A 131 8.88 -48.77 0.15
N MET A 132 8.15 -48.65 1.27
CA MET A 132 7.88 -49.76 2.17
C MET A 132 6.96 -50.82 1.55
N TYR A 133 6.10 -50.46 0.61
CA TYR A 133 5.29 -51.43 -0.15
C TYR A 133 6.17 -52.14 -1.19
N HIS A 134 6.76 -51.38 -2.12
CA HIS A 134 7.69 -51.94 -3.11
C HIS A 134 8.49 -50.83 -3.79
N TRP A 135 9.82 -50.99 -3.92
CA TRP A 135 10.73 -49.97 -4.49
C TRP A 135 10.36 -49.54 -5.92
N SER A 136 9.83 -50.49 -6.75
CA SER A 136 9.48 -50.23 -8.16
C SER A 136 8.35 -49.22 -8.32
N ILE A 137 7.46 -49.12 -7.32
CA ILE A 137 6.38 -48.12 -7.33
C ILE A 137 6.93 -46.70 -7.21
N VAL A 138 7.94 -46.51 -6.37
CA VAL A 138 8.64 -45.22 -6.22
C VAL A 138 9.38 -44.84 -7.48
N LEU A 139 10.08 -45.83 -8.12
CA LEU A 139 10.76 -45.59 -9.37
C LEU A 139 9.81 -45.19 -10.50
N LEU A 140 8.68 -45.88 -10.62
CA LEU A 140 7.62 -45.52 -11.58
C LEU A 140 7.06 -44.14 -11.30
N ALA A 141 6.78 -43.81 -10.02
CA ALA A 141 6.30 -42.50 -9.63
C ALA A 141 7.30 -41.40 -10.02
N ALA A 142 8.59 -41.59 -9.85
CA ALA A 142 9.64 -40.65 -10.26
C ALA A 142 9.63 -40.41 -11.79
N ILE A 143 9.47 -41.46 -12.60
CA ILE A 143 9.33 -41.33 -14.05
C ILE A 143 8.07 -40.55 -14.43
N CYS A 144 6.96 -40.86 -13.79
CA CYS A 144 5.68 -40.17 -14.03
C CYS A 144 5.75 -38.67 -13.68
N ILE A 145 6.46 -38.29 -12.62
CA ILE A 145 6.69 -36.89 -12.26
C ILE A 145 7.36 -36.13 -13.39
N VAL A 146 8.37 -36.70 -14.03
CA VAL A 146 9.06 -36.07 -15.17
C VAL A 146 8.08 -35.84 -16.32
N ILE A 147 7.24 -36.85 -16.65
CA ILE A 147 6.22 -36.73 -17.71
C ILE A 147 5.23 -35.60 -17.38
N MET A 148 4.76 -35.55 -16.14
CA MET A 148 3.83 -34.52 -15.67
C MET A 148 4.43 -33.11 -15.70
N ALA A 149 5.73 -32.96 -15.49
CA ALA A 149 6.40 -31.67 -15.56
C ALA A 149 6.61 -31.20 -17.02
N VAL A 150 6.95 -32.10 -17.91
CA VAL A 150 7.26 -31.78 -19.31
C VAL A 150 6.01 -31.36 -20.11
N LEU A 151 4.89 -32.04 -19.93
CA LEU A 151 3.69 -31.80 -20.74
C LEU A 151 3.14 -30.37 -20.62
N PRO A 152 2.91 -29.81 -19.42
CA PRO A 152 2.48 -28.41 -19.27
C PRO A 152 3.56 -27.40 -19.68
N ALA A 153 4.85 -27.74 -19.51
CA ALA A 153 5.96 -26.85 -19.85
C ALA A 153 6.00 -26.48 -21.34
N LEU A 154 5.47 -27.33 -22.22
CA LEU A 154 5.34 -27.05 -23.66
C LEU A 154 4.51 -25.79 -23.96
N PHE A 155 3.61 -25.41 -23.08
CA PHE A 155 2.71 -24.26 -23.23
C PHE A 155 3.10 -23.07 -22.34
N SER A 156 4.17 -23.16 -21.57
CA SER A 156 4.55 -22.14 -20.58
C SER A 156 4.89 -20.80 -21.20
N ALA A 157 5.58 -20.77 -22.33
CA ALA A 157 5.92 -19.55 -23.06
C ALA A 157 4.68 -18.83 -23.60
N GLU A 158 3.74 -19.59 -24.21
CA GLU A 158 2.45 -19.06 -24.69
C GLU A 158 1.64 -18.48 -23.51
N LEU A 159 1.60 -19.18 -22.38
CA LEU A 159 0.88 -18.73 -21.19
C LEU A 159 1.46 -17.42 -20.63
N THR A 160 2.78 -17.31 -20.59
CA THR A 160 3.46 -16.09 -20.11
C THR A 160 3.14 -14.89 -21.00
N ASP A 161 3.20 -15.03 -22.33
CA ASP A 161 2.80 -13.97 -23.28
C ASP A 161 1.35 -13.52 -23.06
N LYS A 162 0.41 -14.47 -22.93
CA LYS A 162 -0.99 -14.16 -22.67
C LYS A 162 -1.23 -13.50 -21.32
N THR A 163 -0.47 -13.87 -20.29
CA THR A 163 -0.53 -13.23 -18.96
C THR A 163 -0.12 -11.75 -19.02
N ILE A 164 0.94 -11.44 -19.76
CA ILE A 164 1.40 -10.06 -19.95
C ILE A 164 0.30 -9.25 -20.68
N LYS A 165 -0.27 -9.78 -21.74
CA LYS A 165 -1.35 -9.13 -22.51
C LYS A 165 -2.59 -8.84 -21.66
N VAL A 166 -2.97 -9.77 -20.76
CA VAL A 166 -4.07 -9.55 -19.81
C VAL A 166 -3.74 -8.40 -18.85
N SER A 167 -2.51 -8.34 -18.33
CA SER A 167 -2.09 -7.26 -17.44
C SER A 167 -2.15 -5.90 -18.13
N GLU A 168 -1.63 -5.79 -19.34
CA GLU A 168 -1.67 -4.56 -20.15
C GLU A 168 -3.10 -4.14 -20.50
N ALA A 169 -3.96 -5.09 -20.84
CA ALA A 169 -5.37 -4.83 -21.15
C ALA A 169 -6.12 -4.30 -19.91
N ASN A 170 -5.89 -4.89 -18.75
CA ASN A 170 -6.49 -4.44 -17.49
C ASN A 170 -6.02 -3.03 -17.11
N GLU A 171 -4.73 -2.71 -17.29
CA GLU A 171 -4.19 -1.36 -17.04
C GLU A 171 -4.83 -0.31 -17.97
N LYS A 172 -4.90 -0.58 -19.27
CA LYS A 172 -5.56 0.30 -20.24
C LYS A 172 -7.04 0.50 -19.92
N PHE A 173 -7.73 -0.56 -19.50
CA PHE A 173 -9.12 -0.52 -19.10
C PHE A 173 -9.33 0.36 -17.85
N ALA A 174 -8.53 0.15 -16.82
CA ALA A 174 -8.60 0.95 -15.59
C ALA A 174 -8.36 2.44 -15.87
N LYS A 175 -7.37 2.78 -16.71
CA LYS A 175 -7.09 4.15 -17.13
C LYS A 175 -8.27 4.75 -17.88
N SER A 176 -8.87 4.02 -18.80
CA SER A 176 -10.04 4.49 -19.60
C SER A 176 -11.27 4.73 -18.72
N ILE A 177 -11.52 3.84 -17.75
CA ILE A 177 -12.63 4.01 -16.80
C ILE A 177 -12.40 5.22 -15.91
N SER A 178 -11.19 5.41 -15.38
CA SER A 178 -10.84 6.56 -14.55
C SER A 178 -11.08 7.87 -15.30
N ASP A 179 -10.68 7.96 -16.56
CA ASP A 179 -10.89 9.13 -17.42
C ASP A 179 -12.39 9.42 -17.63
N LEU A 180 -13.16 8.38 -18.01
CA LEU A 180 -14.59 8.50 -18.26
C LEU A 180 -15.37 8.91 -17.01
N LEU A 181 -15.02 8.37 -15.84
CA LEU A 181 -15.66 8.69 -14.56
C LEU A 181 -15.29 10.11 -14.10
N SER A 182 -14.05 10.54 -14.32
CA SER A 182 -13.62 11.91 -14.04
C SER A 182 -14.38 12.95 -14.90
N GLY A 183 -14.80 12.56 -16.09
CA GLY A 183 -15.63 13.38 -16.99
C GLY A 183 -17.14 13.29 -16.73
N TYR A 184 -17.60 12.61 -15.63
CA TYR A 184 -19.02 12.36 -15.39
C TYR A 184 -19.87 13.62 -15.42
N ASP A 185 -19.49 14.68 -14.70
CA ASP A 185 -20.24 15.93 -14.63
C ASP A 185 -20.42 16.57 -16.01
N THR A 186 -19.37 16.54 -16.84
CA THR A 186 -19.43 17.01 -18.21
C THR A 186 -20.45 16.21 -19.03
N LEU A 187 -20.37 14.88 -18.95
CA LEU A 187 -21.30 14.01 -19.69
C LEU A 187 -22.75 14.15 -19.18
N PHE A 188 -22.94 14.40 -17.89
CA PHE A 188 -24.24 14.61 -17.28
C PHE A 188 -24.87 15.92 -17.78
N VAL A 189 -24.14 17.05 -17.71
CA VAL A 189 -24.62 18.35 -18.14
C VAL A 189 -24.97 18.37 -19.63
N PHE A 190 -24.16 17.71 -20.46
CA PHE A 190 -24.39 17.59 -21.91
C PHE A 190 -25.39 16.47 -22.28
N ARG A 191 -25.99 15.76 -21.29
CA ARG A 191 -26.91 14.64 -21.48
C ARG A 191 -26.33 13.52 -22.36
N LYS A 192 -25.05 13.20 -22.20
CA LYS A 192 -24.30 12.22 -22.99
C LYS A 192 -23.85 10.99 -22.16
N LEU A 193 -24.59 10.61 -21.12
CA LEU A 193 -24.25 9.43 -20.31
C LEU A 193 -24.28 8.12 -21.09
N ALA A 194 -25.05 8.05 -22.22
CA ALA A 194 -24.98 6.92 -23.12
C ALA A 194 -23.56 6.70 -23.69
N TYR A 195 -22.82 7.76 -23.98
CA TYR A 195 -21.43 7.69 -24.43
C TYR A 195 -20.52 6.97 -23.40
N LEU A 196 -20.68 7.27 -22.10
CA LEU A 196 -19.96 6.60 -21.02
C LEU A 196 -20.25 5.09 -21.04
N ARG A 197 -21.54 4.71 -21.07
CA ARG A 197 -21.95 3.30 -21.13
C ARG A 197 -21.37 2.59 -22.33
N ASP A 198 -21.47 3.19 -23.51
CA ASP A 198 -21.06 2.55 -24.76
C ASP A 198 -19.53 2.40 -24.83
N LYS A 199 -18.77 3.39 -24.30
CA LYS A 199 -17.31 3.30 -24.20
C LYS A 199 -16.84 2.28 -23.16
N ILE A 200 -17.51 2.20 -22.01
CA ILE A 200 -17.21 1.15 -21.03
C ILE A 200 -17.48 -0.24 -21.61
N HIS A 201 -18.60 -0.39 -22.34
CA HIS A 201 -18.94 -1.65 -23.01
C HIS A 201 -17.88 -2.06 -24.04
N GLU A 202 -17.49 -1.14 -24.95
CA GLU A 202 -16.43 -1.36 -25.94
C GLU A 202 -15.14 -1.87 -25.28
N LYS A 203 -14.67 -1.16 -24.23
CA LYS A 203 -13.45 -1.53 -23.51
C LYS A 203 -13.58 -2.82 -22.71
N SER A 204 -14.77 -3.13 -22.18
CA SER A 204 -15.04 -4.39 -21.48
C SER A 204 -14.98 -5.59 -22.44
N VAL A 205 -15.45 -5.44 -23.68
CA VAL A 205 -15.34 -6.48 -24.71
C VAL A 205 -13.88 -6.75 -25.06
N GLU A 206 -13.07 -5.70 -25.27
CA GLU A 206 -11.63 -5.81 -25.57
C GLU A 206 -10.89 -6.59 -24.48
N VAL A 207 -11.13 -6.25 -23.22
CA VAL A 207 -10.55 -6.97 -22.06
C VAL A 207 -11.08 -8.41 -22.01
N GLY A 208 -12.39 -8.60 -22.23
CA GLY A 208 -13.01 -9.92 -22.23
C GLY A 208 -12.42 -10.85 -23.27
N ASP A 209 -12.12 -10.36 -24.48
CA ASP A 209 -11.47 -11.13 -25.54
C ASP A 209 -10.05 -11.55 -25.17
N THR A 210 -9.28 -10.64 -24.53
CA THR A 210 -7.94 -10.94 -24.05
C THR A 210 -7.96 -12.01 -22.94
N HIS A 211 -8.89 -11.90 -22.00
CA HIS A 211 -9.12 -12.91 -20.95
C HIS A 211 -9.55 -14.26 -21.52
N ARG A 212 -10.40 -14.25 -22.57
CA ARG A 212 -10.82 -15.48 -23.23
C ARG A 212 -9.66 -16.21 -23.89
N ASP A 213 -8.75 -15.49 -24.53
CA ASP A 213 -7.58 -16.09 -25.16
C ASP A 213 -6.56 -16.62 -24.14
N TYR A 214 -6.35 -15.90 -23.01
CA TYR A 214 -5.62 -16.43 -21.86
C TYR A 214 -6.24 -17.73 -21.33
N SER A 215 -7.57 -17.74 -21.15
CA SER A 215 -8.29 -18.91 -20.62
C SER A 215 -8.18 -20.13 -21.54
N LYS A 216 -8.15 -19.93 -22.87
CA LYS A 216 -7.91 -21.02 -23.84
C LYS A 216 -6.53 -21.64 -23.66
N THR A 217 -5.50 -20.82 -23.48
CA THR A 217 -4.12 -21.31 -23.24
C THR A 217 -4.01 -22.00 -21.88
N MET A 218 -4.65 -21.42 -20.86
CA MET A 218 -4.72 -22.03 -19.53
C MET A 218 -5.42 -23.41 -19.57
N ALA A 219 -6.48 -23.55 -20.37
CA ALA A 219 -7.15 -24.83 -20.57
C ALA A 219 -6.21 -25.88 -21.21
N LYS A 220 -5.38 -25.50 -22.20
CA LYS A 220 -4.37 -26.41 -22.77
C LYS A 220 -3.39 -26.90 -21.70
N VAL A 221 -2.89 -25.99 -20.85
CA VAL A 221 -1.99 -26.31 -19.73
C VAL A 221 -2.67 -27.27 -18.75
N ALA A 222 -3.90 -26.95 -18.34
CA ALA A 222 -4.67 -27.78 -17.40
C ALA A 222 -4.96 -29.17 -17.94
N VAL A 223 -5.40 -29.27 -19.20
CA VAL A 223 -5.67 -30.57 -19.86
C VAL A 223 -4.40 -31.39 -20.02
N SER A 224 -3.28 -30.79 -20.44
CA SER A 224 -1.99 -31.50 -20.57
C SER A 224 -1.49 -32.03 -19.23
N GLY A 225 -1.62 -31.24 -18.15
CA GLY A 225 -1.33 -31.69 -16.78
C GLY A 225 -2.28 -32.82 -16.33
N GLY A 226 -3.58 -32.71 -16.65
CA GLY A 226 -4.59 -33.72 -16.37
C GLY A 226 -4.29 -35.06 -17.07
N ILE A 227 -3.90 -35.02 -18.32
CA ILE A 227 -3.48 -36.24 -19.07
C ILE A 227 -2.31 -36.91 -18.37
N GLY A 228 -1.26 -36.13 -18.01
CA GLY A 228 -0.10 -36.64 -17.27
C GLY A 228 -0.51 -37.28 -15.93
N ASN A 229 -1.42 -36.65 -15.19
CA ASN A 229 -1.91 -37.16 -13.90
C ASN A 229 -2.67 -38.49 -14.06
N VAL A 230 -3.64 -38.53 -14.97
CA VAL A 230 -4.43 -39.74 -15.24
C VAL A 230 -3.53 -40.90 -15.72
N PHE A 231 -2.61 -40.64 -16.64
CA PHE A 231 -1.62 -41.62 -17.10
C PHE A 231 -0.79 -42.16 -15.93
N SER A 232 -0.30 -41.28 -15.05
CA SER A 232 0.49 -41.65 -13.89
C SER A 232 -0.28 -42.52 -12.89
N GLN A 233 -1.54 -42.16 -12.60
CA GLN A 233 -2.38 -42.95 -11.71
C GLN A 233 -2.69 -44.33 -12.26
N ILE A 234 -3.04 -44.43 -13.56
CA ILE A 234 -3.28 -45.70 -14.21
C ILE A 234 -2.01 -46.57 -14.22
N SER A 235 -0.86 -45.98 -14.48
CA SER A 235 0.44 -46.70 -14.48
C SER A 235 0.75 -47.31 -13.09
N VAL A 236 0.55 -46.52 -12.01
CA VAL A 236 0.69 -47.03 -10.64
C VAL A 236 -0.30 -48.11 -10.32
N PHE A 237 -1.56 -47.94 -10.71
CA PHE A 237 -2.62 -48.97 -10.54
C PHE A 237 -2.25 -50.28 -11.20
N ILE A 238 -1.81 -50.24 -12.49
CA ILE A 238 -1.42 -51.43 -13.23
C ILE A 238 -0.20 -52.14 -12.59
N LEU A 239 0.83 -51.36 -12.24
CA LEU A 239 2.01 -51.93 -11.59
C LEU A 239 1.69 -52.56 -10.24
N THR A 240 0.93 -51.86 -9.38
CA THR A 240 0.59 -52.38 -8.06
C THR A 240 -0.34 -53.57 -8.15
N GLY A 241 -1.27 -53.57 -9.13
CA GLY A 241 -2.13 -54.72 -9.44
C GLY A 241 -1.32 -55.95 -9.92
N TYR A 242 -0.34 -55.76 -10.74
CA TYR A 242 0.62 -56.83 -11.15
C TYR A 242 1.40 -57.38 -9.95
N LEU A 243 1.96 -56.50 -9.09
CA LEU A 243 2.67 -56.89 -7.87
C LEU A 243 1.75 -57.66 -6.90
N ALA A 244 0.48 -57.28 -6.80
CA ALA A 244 -0.51 -58.01 -6.00
C ALA A 244 -0.83 -59.38 -6.60
N TYR A 245 -0.92 -59.49 -7.95
CA TYR A 245 -1.16 -60.74 -8.63
C TYR A 245 -0.02 -61.76 -8.41
N ILE A 246 1.25 -61.32 -8.41
CA ILE A 246 2.40 -62.21 -8.14
C ILE A 246 2.64 -62.41 -6.63
N GLY A 247 1.86 -61.81 -5.73
CA GLY A 247 1.93 -62.00 -4.29
C GLY A 247 2.99 -61.17 -3.55
N GLU A 248 3.62 -60.22 -4.20
CA GLU A 248 4.65 -59.33 -3.58
C GLU A 248 4.04 -58.28 -2.67
N VAL A 249 2.78 -57.90 -2.91
CA VAL A 249 2.03 -56.92 -2.08
C VAL A 249 0.59 -57.40 -1.88
N SER A 250 -0.15 -56.88 -0.88
CA SER A 250 -1.54 -57.22 -0.67
C SER A 250 -2.48 -56.55 -1.68
N ILE A 251 -3.69 -57.05 -1.86
CA ILE A 251 -4.70 -56.45 -2.73
C ILE A 251 -5.06 -55.04 -2.23
N GLY A 252 -5.16 -54.85 -0.92
CA GLY A 252 -5.43 -53.55 -0.33
C GLY A 252 -4.34 -52.50 -0.61
N SER A 253 -3.10 -52.92 -0.83
CA SER A 253 -2.01 -52.03 -1.17
C SER A 253 -2.21 -51.26 -2.47
N ILE A 254 -3.11 -51.75 -3.38
CA ILE A 254 -3.51 -51.02 -4.58
C ILE A 254 -4.14 -49.68 -4.21
N LEU A 255 -5.06 -49.64 -3.25
CA LEU A 255 -5.73 -48.43 -2.80
C LEU A 255 -4.73 -47.48 -2.12
N ALA A 256 -3.85 -48.00 -1.24
CA ALA A 256 -2.83 -47.19 -0.58
C ALA A 256 -1.87 -46.58 -1.59
N SER A 257 -1.35 -47.37 -2.54
CA SER A 257 -0.42 -46.91 -3.55
C SER A 257 -1.02 -45.84 -4.46
N MET A 258 -2.28 -45.98 -4.84
CA MET A 258 -3.01 -44.96 -5.58
C MET A 258 -3.16 -43.65 -4.79
N ALA A 259 -3.57 -43.72 -3.52
CA ALA A 259 -3.75 -42.54 -2.68
C ALA A 259 -2.43 -41.81 -2.44
N LEU A 260 -1.38 -42.53 -2.04
CA LEU A 260 -0.06 -41.98 -1.77
C LEU A 260 0.62 -41.39 -3.02
N SER A 261 0.50 -42.09 -4.16
CA SER A 261 1.00 -41.58 -5.44
C SER A 261 0.24 -40.34 -5.90
N SER A 262 -1.10 -40.30 -5.71
CA SER A 262 -1.90 -39.12 -6.01
C SER A 262 -1.48 -37.90 -5.21
N THR A 263 -1.15 -38.07 -3.92
CA THR A 263 -0.59 -36.99 -3.07
C THR A 263 0.71 -36.45 -3.67
N ILE A 264 1.64 -37.33 -4.05
CA ILE A 264 2.92 -36.92 -4.68
C ILE A 264 2.66 -36.16 -6.00
N PHE A 265 1.81 -36.71 -6.88
CA PHE A 265 1.53 -36.12 -8.18
C PHE A 265 0.83 -34.76 -8.08
N ASN A 266 -0.14 -34.60 -7.20
CA ASN A 266 -0.83 -33.34 -6.97
C ASN A 266 0.11 -32.25 -6.42
N VAL A 267 0.97 -32.61 -5.46
CA VAL A 267 1.94 -31.67 -4.88
C VAL A 267 2.93 -31.21 -5.95
N LEU A 268 3.60 -32.15 -6.63
CA LEU A 268 4.65 -31.82 -7.57
C LEU A 268 4.11 -31.20 -8.86
N GLY A 269 2.90 -31.58 -9.29
CA GLY A 269 2.22 -30.96 -10.43
C GLY A 269 1.90 -29.48 -10.21
N ASN A 270 1.62 -29.07 -8.98
CA ASN A 270 1.24 -27.70 -8.66
C ASN A 270 2.39 -26.84 -8.07
N ILE A 271 3.51 -27.44 -7.69
CA ILE A 271 4.60 -26.74 -6.99
C ILE A 271 5.21 -25.61 -7.81
N SER A 272 5.38 -25.79 -9.11
CA SER A 272 5.93 -24.77 -10.02
C SER A 272 5.03 -23.55 -10.10
N GLN A 273 3.71 -23.74 -10.17
CA GLN A 273 2.74 -22.66 -10.17
C GLN A 273 2.77 -21.87 -8.86
N LYS A 274 2.84 -22.56 -7.72
CA LYS A 274 2.92 -21.94 -6.40
C LYS A 274 4.21 -21.15 -6.20
N ILE A 275 5.35 -21.70 -6.62
CA ILE A 275 6.64 -20.98 -6.61
C ILE A 275 6.59 -19.77 -7.54
N GLY A 276 5.95 -19.88 -8.71
CA GLY A 276 5.71 -18.76 -9.61
C GLY A 276 4.91 -17.66 -8.97
N SER A 277 3.82 -18.02 -8.28
CA SER A 277 2.96 -17.10 -7.51
C SER A 277 3.76 -16.38 -6.41
N ILE A 278 4.58 -17.11 -5.64
CA ILE A 278 5.46 -16.50 -4.61
C ILE A 278 6.43 -15.51 -5.25
N LYS A 279 7.09 -15.88 -6.36
CA LYS A 279 8.04 -15.00 -7.05
C LYS A 279 7.38 -13.75 -7.63
N SER A 280 6.13 -13.81 -8.06
CA SER A 280 5.41 -12.66 -8.62
C SER A 280 5.22 -11.53 -7.60
N THR A 281 5.20 -11.84 -6.31
CA THR A 281 5.08 -10.82 -5.24
C THR A 281 6.37 -10.03 -4.99
N ASN A 282 7.52 -10.46 -5.51
CA ASN A 282 8.78 -9.72 -5.36
C ASN A 282 8.70 -8.30 -5.94
N SER A 283 7.90 -8.10 -7.00
CA SER A 283 7.65 -6.77 -7.56
C SER A 283 6.93 -5.83 -6.59
N LEU A 284 6.06 -6.38 -5.73
CA LEU A 284 5.34 -5.60 -4.70
C LEU A 284 6.30 -5.15 -3.60
N PHE A 285 7.20 -6.04 -3.14
CA PHE A 285 8.21 -5.67 -2.13
C PHE A 285 9.16 -4.60 -2.63
N LYS A 286 9.60 -4.67 -3.89
CA LYS A 286 10.44 -3.63 -4.51
C LYS A 286 9.78 -2.25 -4.57
N LYS A 287 8.44 -2.16 -4.65
CA LYS A 287 7.75 -0.87 -4.59
C LYS A 287 7.95 -0.17 -3.24
N TYR A 288 8.01 -0.94 -2.16
CA TYR A 288 8.18 -0.39 -0.79
C TYR A 288 9.64 0.00 -0.51
N GLU A 289 10.61 -0.71 -1.11
CA GLU A 289 12.05 -0.42 -0.98
C GLU A 289 12.47 0.85 -1.71
N GLN A 290 11.65 1.36 -2.63
CA GLN A 290 11.91 2.62 -3.35
C GLN A 290 11.66 3.88 -2.50
N LEU A 291 11.10 3.75 -1.30
CA LEU A 291 11.02 4.81 -0.32
C LEU A 291 12.35 4.86 0.43
N GLU A 292 13.36 5.51 -0.15
CA GLU A 292 14.62 5.73 0.55
C GLU A 292 14.47 6.83 1.59
N PRO A 293 15.05 6.68 2.78
CA PRO A 293 15.05 7.72 3.80
C PRO A 293 15.76 8.98 3.27
N ALA A 294 15.23 10.15 3.63
CA ALA A 294 15.89 11.41 3.40
C ALA A 294 17.13 11.46 4.29
N SER A 295 18.31 11.20 3.73
CA SER A 295 19.58 11.40 4.45
C SER A 295 19.88 12.90 4.54
N LEU A 296 19.47 13.51 5.64
CA LEU A 296 19.78 14.90 5.94
C LEU A 296 20.93 14.93 6.93
N VAL A 297 21.95 15.70 6.60
CA VAL A 297 23.13 15.91 7.48
C VAL A 297 22.84 17.13 8.36
N GLU A 298 23.00 16.99 9.67
CA GLU A 298 22.94 18.13 10.60
C GLU A 298 24.21 18.96 10.43
N GLU A 299 24.09 20.19 9.88
CA GLU A 299 25.14 21.20 9.92
C GLU A 299 24.73 22.28 10.93
N ALA A 300 25.56 22.52 11.94
CA ALA A 300 25.39 23.65 12.86
C ALA A 300 25.78 24.95 12.16
N PRO A 301 25.09 26.07 12.42
CA PRO A 301 25.43 27.36 11.84
C PRO A 301 26.78 27.86 12.41
N GLU A 302 27.67 28.30 11.52
CA GLU A 302 29.01 28.83 11.91
C GLU A 302 28.97 30.25 12.51
N VAL A 303 27.91 31.04 12.24
CA VAL A 303 27.77 32.44 12.69
C VAL A 303 26.28 32.82 12.78
N GLU A 304 25.88 33.65 13.74
CA GLU A 304 24.53 34.22 13.77
C GLU A 304 24.31 35.14 12.55
N PRO A 305 23.35 34.76 11.66
CA PRO A 305 23.11 35.53 10.44
C PRO A 305 22.30 36.80 10.74
N ARG A 306 22.64 37.91 10.07
CA ARG A 306 21.82 39.14 10.10
C ARG A 306 20.45 38.98 9.46
N THR A 307 20.34 38.05 8.53
CA THR A 307 19.14 37.73 7.75
C THR A 307 18.64 36.36 8.16
N LEU A 308 17.36 36.24 8.56
CA LEU A 308 16.80 34.97 9.02
C LEU A 308 16.58 33.98 7.88
N ILE A 309 16.04 34.49 6.73
CA ILE A 309 15.90 33.67 5.51
C ILE A 309 16.64 34.37 4.38
N GLU A 310 17.56 33.66 3.75
CA GLU A 310 18.33 34.14 2.62
C GLU A 310 18.08 33.28 1.39
N VAL A 311 17.62 33.89 0.31
CA VAL A 311 17.41 33.28 -1.01
C VAL A 311 18.46 33.88 -1.95
N LYS A 312 19.36 33.04 -2.50
CA LYS A 312 20.44 33.45 -3.39
C LYS A 312 20.36 32.76 -4.74
N ASP A 313 20.20 33.54 -5.78
CA ASP A 313 20.31 33.11 -7.18
C ASP A 313 19.44 31.90 -7.53
N VAL A 314 18.21 31.89 -6.97
CA VAL A 314 17.32 30.73 -7.08
C VAL A 314 16.62 30.73 -8.44
N SER A 315 16.80 29.61 -9.18
CA SER A 315 16.08 29.31 -10.42
C SER A 315 15.34 27.98 -10.32
N PHE A 316 14.11 27.93 -10.82
CA PHE A 316 13.26 26.73 -10.75
C PHE A 316 12.34 26.61 -11.96
N ASN A 317 12.23 25.38 -12.50
CA ASN A 317 11.40 25.06 -13.65
C ASN A 317 10.45 23.92 -13.35
N TYR A 318 9.20 23.98 -13.85
CA TYR A 318 8.33 22.81 -13.98
C TYR A 318 8.44 22.28 -15.43
N GLY A 319 9.22 21.21 -15.61
CA GLY A 319 9.57 20.71 -16.95
C GLY A 319 10.31 21.79 -17.76
N GLU A 320 9.75 22.19 -18.90
CA GLU A 320 10.33 23.25 -19.75
C GLU A 320 9.92 24.67 -19.34
N LYS A 321 8.96 24.82 -18.43
CA LYS A 321 8.45 26.13 -18.03
C LYS A 321 9.26 26.73 -16.90
N VAL A 322 9.97 27.82 -17.16
CA VAL A 322 10.68 28.62 -16.15
C VAL A 322 9.66 29.33 -15.26
N ILE A 323 9.81 29.18 -13.94
CA ILE A 323 8.93 29.77 -12.92
C ILE A 323 9.67 30.83 -12.12
N LEU A 324 10.88 30.51 -11.66
CA LEU A 324 11.78 31.43 -10.98
C LEU A 324 13.08 31.50 -11.78
N ASN A 325 13.60 32.72 -11.95
CA ASN A 325 14.81 32.96 -12.72
C ASN A 325 15.73 33.91 -11.96
N HIS A 326 16.84 33.38 -11.42
CA HIS A 326 17.88 34.11 -10.67
C HIS A 326 17.35 35.00 -9.53
N VAL A 327 16.35 34.52 -8.77
CA VAL A 327 15.72 35.28 -7.68
C VAL A 327 16.65 35.35 -6.47
N SER A 328 16.87 36.56 -5.96
CA SER A 328 17.64 36.81 -4.72
C SER A 328 16.85 37.72 -3.78
N LEU A 329 16.63 37.27 -2.55
CA LEU A 329 15.83 37.95 -1.52
C LEU A 329 16.42 37.68 -0.12
N GLY A 330 16.25 38.63 0.79
CA GLY A 330 16.58 38.47 2.21
C GLY A 330 15.39 38.86 3.08
N PHE A 331 15.11 38.04 4.10
CA PHE A 331 14.04 38.31 5.06
C PHE A 331 14.62 38.37 6.48
N ASN A 332 14.41 39.48 7.15
CA ASN A 332 14.95 39.75 8.48
C ASN A 332 14.02 39.19 9.56
N GLU A 333 14.60 38.85 10.71
CA GLU A 333 13.86 38.37 11.87
C GLU A 333 12.84 39.40 12.37
N GLY A 334 11.63 38.95 12.72
CA GLY A 334 10.55 39.77 13.25
C GLY A 334 9.82 40.64 12.23
N GLN A 335 10.28 40.71 10.97
CA GLN A 335 9.63 41.54 9.94
C GLN A 335 8.48 40.79 9.20
N LYS A 336 7.58 41.57 8.61
CA LYS A 336 6.37 41.11 7.92
C LYS A 336 6.45 41.47 6.44
N TYR A 337 6.41 40.46 5.61
CA TYR A 337 6.53 40.60 4.16
C TYR A 337 5.24 40.17 3.45
N ALA A 338 4.68 41.04 2.63
CA ALA A 338 3.60 40.69 1.71
C ALA A 338 4.21 40.41 0.32
N ILE A 339 3.96 39.20 -0.21
CA ILE A 339 4.41 38.77 -1.55
C ILE A 339 3.20 38.84 -2.48
N THR A 340 3.25 39.74 -3.45
CA THR A 340 2.14 40.04 -4.37
C THR A 340 2.52 39.75 -5.81
N GLY A 341 1.54 39.67 -6.71
CA GLY A 341 1.73 39.42 -8.16
C GLY A 341 0.58 38.61 -8.76
N GLU A 342 0.57 38.50 -10.07
CA GLU A 342 -0.43 37.73 -10.81
C GLU A 342 -0.36 36.24 -10.49
N SER A 343 -1.43 35.50 -10.83
CA SER A 343 -1.43 34.04 -10.69
C SER A 343 -0.38 33.43 -11.63
N GLY A 344 0.39 32.47 -11.14
CA GLY A 344 1.43 31.80 -11.92
C GLY A 344 2.81 32.47 -11.94
N THR A 345 3.01 33.58 -11.21
CA THR A 345 4.32 34.29 -11.13
C THR A 345 5.36 33.63 -10.22
N GLY A 346 5.05 32.49 -9.60
CA GLY A 346 5.99 31.73 -8.77
C GLY A 346 5.92 32.01 -7.27
N LYS A 347 4.93 32.75 -6.77
CA LYS A 347 4.78 33.08 -5.33
C LYS A 347 4.75 31.83 -4.44
N SER A 348 3.82 30.92 -4.68
CA SER A 348 3.72 29.66 -3.91
C SER A 348 4.92 28.74 -4.16
N THR A 349 5.53 28.80 -5.34
CA THR A 349 6.77 28.07 -5.65
C THR A 349 7.91 28.55 -4.77
N LEU A 350 8.08 29.87 -4.59
CA LEU A 350 9.07 30.44 -3.69
C LEU A 350 8.85 29.99 -2.24
N LEU A 351 7.62 30.06 -1.72
CA LEU A 351 7.30 29.56 -0.38
C LEU A 351 7.59 28.05 -0.24
N ASN A 352 7.26 27.25 -1.25
CA ASN A 352 7.52 25.81 -1.23
C ASN A 352 9.03 25.48 -1.26
N ILE A 353 9.84 26.29 -1.92
CA ILE A 353 11.30 26.18 -1.90
C ILE A 353 11.85 26.54 -0.51
N ILE A 354 11.42 27.66 0.08
CA ILE A 354 11.81 28.08 1.44
C ILE A 354 11.40 27.01 2.47
N ALA A 355 10.25 26.39 2.29
CA ALA A 355 9.76 25.30 3.15
C ALA A 355 10.42 23.94 2.86
N ALA A 356 11.45 23.86 1.99
CA ALA A 356 12.09 22.62 1.54
C ALA A 356 11.12 21.53 1.01
N LYS A 357 9.94 21.95 0.55
CA LYS A 357 8.99 21.06 -0.15
C LYS A 357 9.43 20.78 -1.59
N LEU A 358 10.09 21.76 -2.22
CA LEU A 358 10.72 21.65 -3.53
C LEU A 358 12.24 21.80 -3.32
N THR A 359 12.99 20.75 -3.61
CA THR A 359 14.45 20.69 -3.38
C THR A 359 15.26 20.71 -4.68
N GLU A 360 14.62 20.47 -5.83
CA GLU A 360 15.27 20.45 -7.14
C GLU A 360 15.29 21.84 -7.79
N TYR A 361 16.02 22.78 -7.18
CA TYR A 361 16.24 24.14 -7.72
C TYR A 361 17.73 24.46 -7.79
N LEU A 362 18.11 25.40 -8.68
CA LEU A 362 19.46 25.99 -8.72
C LEU A 362 19.54 27.16 -7.73
N GLY A 363 20.73 27.44 -7.21
CA GLY A 363 20.94 28.45 -6.19
C GLY A 363 20.90 27.92 -4.76
N GLU A 364 20.81 28.82 -3.78
CA GLU A 364 20.89 28.49 -2.35
C GLU A 364 19.76 29.17 -1.58
N VAL A 365 19.16 28.44 -0.61
CA VAL A 365 18.20 28.99 0.35
C VAL A 365 18.62 28.60 1.75
N LYS A 366 18.80 29.59 2.63
CA LYS A 366 19.20 29.39 4.02
C LYS A 366 18.12 29.85 4.98
N LEU A 367 17.91 29.09 6.06
CA LEU A 367 17.16 29.49 7.24
C LEU A 367 18.15 29.53 8.43
N ALA A 368 18.22 30.68 9.10
CA ALA A 368 19.14 30.89 10.21
C ALA A 368 20.63 30.53 9.87
N GLY A 369 21.06 30.79 8.63
CA GLY A 369 22.41 30.51 8.14
C GLY A 369 22.66 29.11 7.62
N VAL A 370 21.72 28.16 7.78
CA VAL A 370 21.86 26.77 7.34
C VAL A 370 21.02 26.54 6.07
N ASP A 371 21.58 25.86 5.07
CA ASP A 371 20.88 25.51 3.83
C ASP A 371 19.67 24.60 4.15
N VAL A 372 18.47 25.01 3.69
CA VAL A 372 17.22 24.27 3.93
C VAL A 372 17.25 22.85 3.33
N LYS A 373 18.07 22.58 2.31
CA LYS A 373 18.28 21.24 1.76
C LYS A 373 19.07 20.30 2.67
N LYS A 374 19.82 20.87 3.62
CA LYS A 374 20.71 20.14 4.52
C LYS A 374 20.14 20.00 5.93
N GLN A 375 19.09 20.76 6.27
CA GLN A 375 18.42 20.66 7.56
C GLN A 375 17.50 19.45 7.63
N SER A 376 17.40 18.81 8.80
CA SER A 376 16.36 17.84 9.05
C SER A 376 14.98 18.50 9.02
N TYR A 377 13.96 17.82 8.51
CA TYR A 377 12.59 18.35 8.51
C TYR A 377 12.10 18.69 9.93
N ASN A 378 12.53 17.93 10.95
CA ASN A 378 12.18 18.18 12.34
C ASN A 378 12.74 19.52 12.82
N GLU A 379 13.98 19.87 12.49
CA GLU A 379 14.57 21.16 12.86
C GLU A 379 13.97 22.31 12.07
N LEU A 380 13.80 22.12 10.76
CA LEU A 380 13.21 23.11 9.87
C LEU A 380 11.80 23.49 10.34
N TYR A 381 10.91 22.49 10.53
CA TYR A 381 9.52 22.72 10.93
C TYR A 381 9.31 22.93 12.43
N ARG A 382 10.37 22.90 13.24
CA ARG A 382 10.35 23.47 14.59
C ARG A 382 10.44 25.00 14.55
N GLN A 383 11.14 25.54 13.54
CA GLN A 383 11.36 26.98 13.40
C GLN A 383 10.29 27.64 12.52
N MET A 384 9.67 26.92 11.61
CA MET A 384 8.67 27.48 10.68
C MET A 384 7.37 26.68 10.62
N VAL A 385 6.30 27.38 10.28
CA VAL A 385 5.00 26.80 9.94
C VAL A 385 4.57 27.27 8.56
N TYR A 386 4.09 26.33 7.74
CA TYR A 386 3.51 26.62 6.43
C TYR A 386 2.01 26.39 6.47
N ILE A 387 1.22 27.44 6.20
CA ILE A 387 -0.23 27.37 6.08
C ILE A 387 -0.61 27.49 4.61
N ALA A 388 -1.16 26.41 4.05
CA ALA A 388 -1.56 26.34 2.66
C ALA A 388 -2.91 27.03 2.40
N GLN A 389 -3.18 27.37 1.15
CA GLN A 389 -4.44 27.94 0.68
C GLN A 389 -5.65 27.08 1.07
N LYS A 390 -5.52 25.74 0.99
CA LYS A 390 -6.52 24.76 1.41
C LYS A 390 -5.89 23.82 2.42
N PRO A 391 -5.93 24.14 3.72
CA PRO A 391 -5.36 23.27 4.72
C PRO A 391 -6.21 22.02 4.90
N HIS A 392 -5.54 20.89 5.16
CA HIS A 392 -6.23 19.65 5.45
C HIS A 392 -6.71 19.61 6.91
N VAL A 393 -7.94 19.19 7.10
CA VAL A 393 -8.54 18.91 8.42
C VAL A 393 -8.87 17.42 8.46
N PHE A 394 -8.36 16.74 9.49
CA PHE A 394 -8.53 15.30 9.67
C PHE A 394 -9.93 14.98 10.22
N ALA A 395 -10.45 13.82 9.87
CA ALA A 395 -11.71 13.28 10.42
C ALA A 395 -11.53 12.79 11.87
N THR A 396 -11.11 13.71 12.75
CA THR A 396 -10.87 13.50 14.18
C THR A 396 -11.44 14.64 14.98
N THR A 397 -11.22 14.69 16.29
CA THR A 397 -11.70 15.79 17.15
C THR A 397 -11.03 17.13 16.80
N ILE A 398 -11.68 18.24 17.18
CA ILE A 398 -11.09 19.58 17.07
C ILE A 398 -9.77 19.63 17.86
N ARG A 399 -9.74 19.06 19.07
CA ARG A 399 -8.53 18.91 19.89
C ARG A 399 -7.40 18.29 19.09
N GLU A 400 -7.60 17.09 18.56
CA GLU A 400 -6.57 16.37 17.77
C GLU A 400 -6.17 17.13 16.51
N ASN A 401 -7.10 17.84 15.87
CA ASN A 401 -6.79 18.67 14.71
C ASN A 401 -5.90 19.86 15.06
N VAL A 402 -6.04 20.45 16.25
CA VAL A 402 -5.20 21.57 16.69
C VAL A 402 -3.85 21.10 17.22
N THR A 403 -3.83 20.03 18.02
CA THR A 403 -2.62 19.54 18.70
C THR A 403 -1.80 18.56 17.87
N LEU A 404 -2.40 17.89 16.87
CA LEU A 404 -1.82 16.74 16.16
C LEU A 404 -1.28 15.66 17.11
N ASN A 405 -1.98 15.40 18.21
CA ASN A 405 -1.60 14.47 19.28
C ASN A 405 -0.33 14.84 20.07
N GLU A 406 0.21 16.04 19.91
CA GLU A 406 1.25 16.55 20.82
C GLU A 406 0.62 16.87 22.19
N ALA A 407 1.45 16.82 23.24
CA ALA A 407 1.01 17.02 24.62
C ALA A 407 0.85 18.51 24.94
N TYR A 408 -0.36 19.03 24.81
CA TYR A 408 -0.75 20.39 25.20
C TYR A 408 -1.91 20.32 26.21
N THR A 409 -2.01 21.36 27.07
CA THR A 409 -3.12 21.51 28.00
C THR A 409 -4.37 22.03 27.28
N ASP A 410 -5.54 21.82 27.87
CA ASP A 410 -6.80 22.37 27.33
C ASP A 410 -6.78 23.89 27.29
N GLU A 411 -6.13 24.53 28.27
CA GLU A 411 -5.98 25.97 28.34
C GLU A 411 -5.21 26.52 27.13
N GLU A 412 -4.09 25.88 26.75
CA GLU A 412 -3.31 26.27 25.58
C GLU A 412 -4.11 26.09 24.27
N VAL A 413 -4.87 25.02 24.17
CA VAL A 413 -5.75 24.80 23.01
C VAL A 413 -6.83 25.89 22.92
N TRP A 414 -7.49 26.21 24.05
CA TRP A 414 -8.48 27.29 24.08
C TRP A 414 -7.89 28.65 23.77
N GLU A 415 -6.71 28.97 24.29
CA GLU A 415 -6.00 30.20 23.97
C GLU A 415 -5.71 30.33 22.46
N SER A 416 -5.25 29.26 21.84
CA SER A 416 -5.01 29.25 20.39
C SER A 416 -6.29 29.46 19.58
N LEU A 417 -7.40 28.85 20.01
CA LEU A 417 -8.71 29.02 19.38
C LEU A 417 -9.28 30.43 19.61
N GLU A 418 -8.98 31.07 20.74
CA GLU A 418 -9.36 32.47 21.00
C GLU A 418 -8.63 33.43 20.06
N LYS A 419 -7.31 33.24 19.89
CA LYS A 419 -6.48 34.06 18.98
C LYS A 419 -6.98 34.04 17.53
N VAL A 420 -7.62 32.95 17.10
CA VAL A 420 -8.18 32.81 15.74
C VAL A 420 -9.70 33.02 15.68
N GLY A 421 -10.34 33.47 16.77
CA GLY A 421 -11.75 33.77 16.83
C GLY A 421 -12.69 32.54 16.71
N LEU A 422 -12.21 31.33 17.07
CA LEU A 422 -12.99 30.09 17.01
C LEU A 422 -13.54 29.65 18.37
N ALA A 423 -12.99 30.14 19.50
CA ALA A 423 -13.32 29.62 20.82
C ALA A 423 -14.83 29.69 21.15
N SER A 424 -15.50 30.79 20.81
CA SER A 424 -16.96 30.94 21.05
C SER A 424 -17.78 29.95 20.24
N ILE A 425 -17.37 29.65 19.00
CA ILE A 425 -18.06 28.71 18.12
C ILE A 425 -17.89 27.29 18.68
N VAL A 426 -16.65 26.91 19.03
CA VAL A 426 -16.32 25.57 19.53
C VAL A 426 -17.00 25.32 20.90
N ARG A 427 -17.06 26.33 21.82
CA ARG A 427 -17.78 26.20 23.10
C ARG A 427 -19.28 25.97 22.94
N ASN A 428 -19.88 26.42 21.83
CA ASN A 428 -21.28 26.21 21.52
C ASN A 428 -21.59 24.86 20.86
N LEU A 429 -20.54 24.09 20.45
CA LEU A 429 -20.76 22.74 19.94
C LEU A 429 -21.07 21.77 21.09
N PRO A 430 -21.93 20.76 20.88
CA PRO A 430 -22.38 19.85 21.94
C PRO A 430 -21.23 19.14 22.68
N GLN A 431 -20.11 18.87 21.98
CA GLN A 431 -18.95 18.17 22.53
C GLN A 431 -17.70 19.07 22.66
N GLY A 432 -17.85 20.40 22.41
CA GLY A 432 -16.72 21.33 22.51
C GLY A 432 -15.48 20.89 21.71
N LEU A 433 -14.34 20.82 22.38
CA LEU A 433 -13.06 20.36 21.77
C LEU A 433 -13.10 18.93 21.26
N ASP A 434 -13.95 18.07 21.81
CA ASP A 434 -14.06 16.66 21.44
C ASP A 434 -15.06 16.42 20.28
N THR A 435 -15.59 17.50 19.69
CA THR A 435 -16.40 17.43 18.47
C THR A 435 -15.56 16.88 17.32
N VAL A 436 -16.02 15.77 16.73
CA VAL A 436 -15.38 15.14 15.58
C VAL A 436 -15.73 15.90 14.31
N LEU A 437 -14.72 16.24 13.54
CA LEU A 437 -14.85 16.84 12.21
C LEU A 437 -14.86 15.73 11.17
N GLY A 438 -15.89 15.65 10.33
CA GLY A 438 -16.04 14.56 9.33
C GLY A 438 -16.17 15.07 7.91
N ASP A 439 -15.96 14.19 6.93
CA ASP A 439 -16.27 14.44 5.53
C ASP A 439 -17.80 14.60 5.36
N GLY A 440 -18.24 15.80 5.01
CA GLY A 440 -19.62 16.09 4.60
C GLY A 440 -20.56 16.62 5.66
N ASP A 441 -20.33 16.41 6.96
CA ASP A 441 -21.15 16.90 8.08
C ASP A 441 -20.35 17.77 9.08
N SER A 442 -19.28 18.44 8.62
CA SER A 442 -18.56 19.35 9.50
C SER A 442 -19.49 20.51 9.86
N ASN A 443 -19.83 20.63 11.15
CA ASN A 443 -20.59 21.78 11.70
C ASN A 443 -19.81 23.10 11.52
N LEU A 444 -18.71 23.11 10.76
CA LEU A 444 -17.83 24.24 10.53
C LEU A 444 -17.79 24.64 9.05
N SER A 445 -17.86 25.93 8.78
CA SER A 445 -17.69 26.48 7.42
C SER A 445 -16.24 26.37 6.94
N GLY A 446 -16.00 26.50 5.63
CA GLY A 446 -14.64 26.48 5.05
C GLY A 446 -13.68 27.47 5.70
N GLY A 447 -14.14 28.68 6.03
CA GLY A 447 -13.35 29.68 6.74
C GLY A 447 -13.06 29.28 8.21
N GLN A 448 -13.96 28.55 8.87
CA GLN A 448 -13.75 28.03 10.22
C GLN A 448 -12.73 26.89 10.20
N LEU A 449 -12.77 26.00 9.19
CA LEU A 449 -11.75 24.95 8.99
C LEU A 449 -10.37 25.55 8.74
N GLN A 450 -10.29 26.66 7.98
CA GLN A 450 -9.03 27.37 7.77
C GLN A 450 -8.46 27.94 9.06
N ARG A 451 -9.32 28.49 9.95
CA ARG A 451 -8.89 29.00 11.26
C ARG A 451 -8.36 27.89 12.20
N ILE A 452 -8.81 26.63 12.05
CA ILE A 452 -8.18 25.48 12.74
C ILE A 452 -6.72 25.31 12.34
N ALA A 453 -6.38 25.50 11.06
CA ALA A 453 -4.99 25.43 10.62
C ALA A 453 -4.13 26.57 11.21
N PHE A 454 -4.71 27.75 11.39
CA PHE A 454 -4.02 28.83 12.11
C PHE A 454 -3.81 28.49 13.58
N ALA A 455 -4.85 28.00 14.28
CA ALA A 455 -4.72 27.54 15.66
C ALA A 455 -3.61 26.50 15.83
N ARG A 456 -3.57 25.50 14.93
CA ARG A 456 -2.50 24.50 14.83
C ARG A 456 -1.12 25.13 14.66
N GLY A 457 -1.01 26.14 13.80
CA GLY A 457 0.24 26.87 13.58
C GLY A 457 0.70 27.65 14.82
N LEU A 458 -0.21 28.30 15.52
CA LEU A 458 0.06 29.06 16.72
C LEU A 458 0.53 28.19 17.91
N MET A 459 0.00 26.96 18.02
CA MET A 459 0.44 25.99 19.05
C MET A 459 1.96 25.71 18.98
N LYS A 460 2.55 25.71 17.77
CA LYS A 460 3.98 25.44 17.57
C LYS A 460 4.90 26.61 17.95
N GLN A 461 4.39 27.81 18.16
CA GLN A 461 5.15 29.03 18.44
C GLN A 461 6.38 29.21 17.51
N PRO A 462 6.19 29.17 16.18
CA PRO A 462 7.32 29.19 15.23
C PRO A 462 7.94 30.58 15.14
N LYS A 463 9.22 30.64 14.72
CA LYS A 463 9.89 31.90 14.36
C LYS A 463 9.41 32.45 13.01
N VAL A 464 8.94 31.58 12.12
CA VAL A 464 8.53 31.94 10.76
C VAL A 464 7.15 31.38 10.41
N PHE A 465 6.25 32.25 9.95
CA PHE A 465 5.03 31.83 9.25
C PHE A 465 5.15 32.03 7.74
N LEU A 466 4.93 30.97 7.00
CA LEU A 466 4.75 30.97 5.55
C LEU A 466 3.26 30.81 5.25
N LEU A 467 2.63 31.88 4.76
CA LEU A 467 1.19 31.96 4.53
C LEU A 467 0.91 32.01 3.02
N ASP A 468 0.34 30.95 2.47
CA ASP A 468 0.07 30.83 1.02
C ASP A 468 -1.42 31.07 0.72
N GLU A 469 -1.77 32.26 0.25
CA GLU A 469 -3.12 32.69 -0.14
C GLU A 469 -4.21 32.39 0.93
N VAL A 470 -3.85 32.46 2.19
CA VAL A 470 -4.71 32.03 3.31
C VAL A 470 -5.99 32.89 3.49
N SER A 471 -6.06 34.06 2.87
CA SER A 471 -7.22 34.94 2.90
C SER A 471 -8.29 34.61 1.83
N SER A 472 -8.00 33.72 0.88
CA SER A 472 -8.91 33.45 -0.26
C SER A 472 -10.28 32.88 0.12
N ASN A 473 -10.38 32.18 1.25
CA ASN A 473 -11.62 31.57 1.75
C ASN A 473 -12.19 32.27 3.00
N LEU A 474 -11.64 33.44 3.38
CA LEU A 474 -12.08 34.25 4.50
C LEU A 474 -12.66 35.57 3.98
N ASP A 475 -13.67 36.08 4.64
CA ASP A 475 -14.08 37.47 4.45
C ASP A 475 -13.00 38.41 5.03
N GLU A 476 -13.01 39.66 4.59
CA GLU A 476 -12.01 40.65 4.98
C GLU A 476 -11.93 40.85 6.50
N LYS A 477 -13.10 40.90 7.19
CA LYS A 477 -13.18 41.06 8.63
C LYS A 477 -12.50 39.88 9.36
N THR A 478 -12.82 38.68 8.98
CA THR A 478 -12.21 37.46 9.54
C THR A 478 -10.73 37.40 9.23
N THR A 479 -10.29 37.78 8.02
CA THR A 479 -8.89 37.88 7.65
C THR A 479 -8.12 38.81 8.59
N ILE A 480 -8.68 39.98 8.89
CA ILE A 480 -8.07 40.94 9.82
C ILE A 480 -8.04 40.35 11.25
N GLU A 481 -9.13 39.76 11.72
CA GLU A 481 -9.19 39.17 13.07
C GLU A 481 -8.15 38.08 13.29
N VAL A 482 -7.87 37.24 12.29
CA VAL A 482 -6.93 36.12 12.39
C VAL A 482 -5.49 36.55 12.17
N LEU A 483 -5.23 37.44 11.21
CA LEU A 483 -3.85 37.79 10.83
C LEU A 483 -3.28 38.93 11.69
N LYS A 484 -4.09 39.86 12.15
CA LYS A 484 -3.61 41.01 12.92
C LYS A 484 -2.80 40.61 14.14
N PRO A 485 -3.21 39.67 15.01
CA PRO A 485 -2.41 39.25 16.16
C PRO A 485 -1.04 38.66 15.77
N ILE A 486 -0.99 37.92 14.64
CA ILE A 486 0.24 37.32 14.12
C ILE A 486 1.17 38.39 13.54
N LEU A 487 0.60 39.37 12.83
CA LEU A 487 1.36 40.47 12.23
C LEU A 487 1.88 41.50 13.28
N GLU A 488 1.19 41.66 14.41
CA GLU A 488 1.63 42.53 15.51
C GLU A 488 2.70 41.90 16.38
N ASP A 489 2.87 40.58 16.37
CA ASP A 489 3.89 39.89 17.16
C ASP A 489 5.28 40.08 16.54
N LYS A 490 6.11 40.90 17.16
CA LYS A 490 7.46 41.23 16.71
C LYS A 490 8.47 40.09 16.82
N SER A 491 8.15 39.03 17.54
CA SER A 491 9.01 37.84 17.65
C SER A 491 8.92 36.92 16.43
N VAL A 492 7.90 37.11 15.57
CA VAL A 492 7.60 36.24 14.45
C VAL A 492 7.86 36.92 13.12
N THR A 493 8.52 36.24 12.20
CA THR A 493 8.69 36.66 10.81
C THR A 493 7.55 36.08 9.98
N VAL A 494 6.90 36.89 9.13
CA VAL A 494 5.79 36.45 8.30
C VAL A 494 6.10 36.69 6.83
N LEU A 495 5.98 35.65 6.00
CA LEU A 495 5.97 35.74 4.55
C LEU A 495 4.53 35.39 4.08
N TRP A 496 3.78 36.37 3.69
CA TRP A 496 2.39 36.22 3.30
C TRP A 496 2.19 36.45 1.80
N VAL A 497 1.90 35.37 1.07
CA VAL A 497 1.46 35.45 -0.32
C VAL A 497 -0.02 35.83 -0.37
N THR A 498 -0.33 36.92 -1.04
CA THR A 498 -1.71 37.40 -1.17
C THR A 498 -1.93 38.12 -2.50
N HIS A 499 -3.16 38.02 -3.04
CA HIS A 499 -3.62 38.82 -4.16
C HIS A 499 -4.27 40.14 -3.70
N HIS A 500 -4.75 40.18 -2.49
CA HIS A 500 -5.39 41.36 -1.90
C HIS A 500 -4.89 41.57 -0.48
N LEU A 501 -4.33 42.74 -0.21
CA LEU A 501 -3.88 43.16 1.10
C LEU A 501 -4.92 44.12 1.69
N PRO A 502 -5.67 43.73 2.75
CA PRO A 502 -6.64 44.61 3.40
C PRO A 502 -5.97 45.90 3.88
N GLU A 503 -6.66 47.03 3.69
CA GLU A 503 -6.13 48.33 4.07
C GLU A 503 -5.74 48.39 5.54
N ALA A 504 -6.56 47.78 6.42
CA ALA A 504 -6.36 47.74 7.86
C ALA A 504 -5.08 46.95 8.30
N LEU A 505 -4.50 46.13 7.40
CA LEU A 505 -3.29 45.35 7.70
C LEU A 505 -2.04 45.93 7.05
N LYS A 506 -2.15 46.95 6.19
CA LYS A 506 -1.00 47.55 5.50
C LYS A 506 0.04 48.13 6.45
N GLU A 507 -0.41 48.74 7.54
CA GLU A 507 0.48 49.30 8.56
C GLU A 507 1.30 48.26 9.32
N ASN A 508 0.85 46.98 9.29
CA ASN A 508 1.53 45.86 9.93
C ASN A 508 2.54 45.15 8.99
N ILE A 509 2.65 45.59 7.72
CA ILE A 509 3.55 45.02 6.74
C ILE A 509 4.78 45.93 6.59
N ASP A 510 5.97 45.41 6.86
CA ASP A 510 7.22 46.15 6.75
C ASP A 510 7.64 46.31 5.28
N GLN A 511 7.41 45.31 4.44
CA GLN A 511 7.80 45.36 3.04
C GLN A 511 6.82 44.58 2.14
N THR A 512 6.46 45.17 1.00
CA THR A 512 5.74 44.48 -0.08
C THR A 512 6.69 44.14 -1.21
N ILE A 513 6.69 42.85 -1.62
CA ILE A 513 7.54 42.29 -2.66
C ILE A 513 6.65 41.95 -3.86
N GLN A 514 6.95 42.49 -5.02
CA GLN A 514 6.21 42.21 -6.25
C GLN A 514 6.97 41.19 -7.11
N MET A 515 6.45 39.97 -7.23
CA MET A 515 7.14 38.85 -7.91
C MET A 515 7.43 39.12 -9.39
N SER A 516 6.61 39.94 -10.06
CA SER A 516 6.85 40.35 -11.45
C SER A 516 8.12 41.15 -11.64
N GLU A 517 8.57 41.90 -10.62
CA GLU A 517 9.78 42.72 -10.68
C GLU A 517 11.04 41.88 -10.50
N LEU A 518 10.95 40.78 -9.76
CA LEU A 518 12.08 39.89 -9.49
C LEU A 518 12.44 38.98 -10.69
N ASN A 519 11.47 38.59 -11.48
CA ASN A 519 11.67 37.74 -12.65
C ASN A 519 12.04 38.53 -13.95
N GLN A 520 12.12 39.85 -13.88
CA GLN A 520 12.42 40.70 -15.07
C GLN A 520 13.91 40.94 -15.28
N THR A 521 14.79 40.51 -14.41
CA THR A 521 16.25 40.70 -14.49
C THR A 521 16.94 39.56 -15.25
N ALA A 522 16.40 39.12 -16.38
CA ALA A 522 17.07 38.16 -17.27
C ALA A 522 17.13 38.71 -18.69
#